data_ad62e223513f288dd9ccb553eeca717d
#
_entry.id   ad62e223513f288dd9ccb553eeca717d
#
_cell.length_a   1.000
_cell.length_b   1.000
_cell.length_c   1.000
_cell.angle_alpha   90.00
_cell.angle_beta   90.00
_cell.angle_gamma   90.00
#
_symmetry.space_group_name_H-M   'P 1'
#
loop_
_entity.id
_entity.type
_entity.pdbx_description
1 polymer ?
#
loop_
_entity_poly.entity_id
_entity_poly.type
_entity_poly.pdbx_seq_one_letter_code
_entity_poly.pdbx_strand_id
1 'polypeptide(L)'
;MNKKILLVEDNPATIDVIMKELEFLGYNCIVAEDGKKAVELSVSRSPDLIIMDISLPKMDGLEAATSIRGNPKTKAIPILAATARALPGDKEKCLQAGCDDYIAKPFTHRELGAAIKKLLKEQ
;
A
#
# COMPACT_ATOMS: atom_id res chain seq x y z
N MET A 1 -11.71 -17.24 0.73
CA MET A 1 -11.67 -16.25 -0.37
C MET A 1 -10.38 -15.47 -0.34
N ASN A 2 -9.87 -15.11 -1.51
CA ASN A 2 -8.62 -14.37 -1.59
C ASN A 2 -8.83 -12.93 -1.15
N LYS A 3 -7.88 -12.44 -0.36
CA LYS A 3 -7.87 -11.04 0.05
C LYS A 3 -7.50 -10.15 -1.13
N LYS A 4 -8.04 -8.94 -1.14
CA LYS A 4 -7.87 -7.97 -2.21
C LYS A 4 -6.88 -6.89 -1.75
N ILE A 5 -5.80 -6.72 -2.49
CA ILE A 5 -4.75 -5.75 -2.19
C ILE A 5 -4.81 -4.63 -3.23
N LEU A 6 -4.87 -3.39 -2.78
CA LEU A 6 -4.73 -2.23 -3.66
C LEU A 6 -3.27 -1.82 -3.68
N LEU A 7 -2.63 -1.93 -4.85
CA LEU A 7 -1.24 -1.52 -5.04
C LEU A 7 -1.23 -0.12 -5.65
N VAL A 8 -0.62 0.83 -4.97
CA VAL A 8 -0.50 2.20 -5.46
C VAL A 8 0.94 2.44 -5.88
N GLU A 9 1.17 2.47 -7.19
CA GLU A 9 2.50 2.54 -7.78
C GLU A 9 2.38 3.07 -9.21
N ASP A 10 3.31 3.89 -9.67
CA ASP A 10 3.26 4.46 -11.01
C ASP A 10 4.27 3.83 -11.99
N ASN A 11 5.27 3.12 -11.50
CA ASN A 11 6.29 2.51 -12.36
C ASN A 11 5.80 1.16 -12.89
N PRO A 12 5.63 1.00 -14.23
CA PRO A 12 5.10 -0.25 -14.79
C PRO A 12 5.91 -1.50 -14.44
N ALA A 13 7.24 -1.38 -14.41
CA ALA A 13 8.11 -2.52 -14.09
C ALA A 13 7.93 -2.94 -12.63
N THR A 14 7.82 -1.98 -11.72
CA THR A 14 7.60 -2.25 -10.31
C THR A 14 6.21 -2.86 -10.09
N ILE A 15 5.19 -2.34 -10.77
CA ILE A 15 3.84 -2.88 -10.72
C ILE A 15 3.84 -4.35 -11.11
N ASP A 16 4.49 -4.67 -12.23
CA ASP A 16 4.53 -6.04 -12.74
C ASP A 16 5.17 -7.00 -11.73
N VAL A 17 6.30 -6.61 -11.16
CA VAL A 17 7.01 -7.42 -10.17
C VAL A 17 6.17 -7.66 -8.93
N ILE A 18 5.59 -6.60 -8.37
CA ILE A 18 4.80 -6.72 -7.13
C ILE A 18 3.51 -7.50 -7.38
N MET A 19 2.84 -7.29 -8.52
CA MET A 19 1.65 -8.06 -8.86
C MET A 19 1.93 -9.56 -8.89
N LYS A 20 3.06 -9.96 -9.49
CA LYS A 20 3.44 -11.37 -9.54
C LYS A 20 3.72 -11.93 -8.16
N GLU A 21 4.37 -11.14 -7.31
CA GLU A 21 4.61 -11.54 -5.93
C GLU A 21 3.30 -11.73 -5.15
N LEU A 22 2.35 -10.81 -5.32
CA LEU A 22 1.05 -10.89 -4.65
C LEU A 22 0.25 -12.11 -5.14
N GLU A 23 0.26 -12.37 -6.44
CA GLU A 23 -0.38 -13.55 -7.00
C GLU A 23 0.23 -14.84 -6.44
N PHE A 24 1.56 -14.89 -6.36
CA PHE A 24 2.27 -16.03 -5.79
C PHE A 24 1.84 -16.26 -4.33
N LEU A 25 1.61 -15.18 -3.59
CA LEU A 25 1.19 -15.25 -2.18
C LEU A 25 -0.31 -15.54 -2.03
N GLY A 26 -1.07 -15.57 -3.12
CA GLY A 26 -2.49 -15.91 -3.09
C GLY A 26 -3.43 -14.72 -2.96
N TYR A 27 -2.96 -13.51 -3.21
CA TYR A 27 -3.79 -12.30 -3.13
C TYR A 27 -4.24 -11.84 -4.50
N ASN A 28 -5.43 -11.21 -4.54
CA ASN A 28 -5.90 -10.50 -5.73
C ASN A 28 -5.36 -9.08 -5.67
N CYS A 29 -4.95 -8.52 -6.81
CA CYS A 29 -4.36 -7.21 -6.87
C CYS A 29 -5.15 -6.25 -7.75
N ILE A 30 -5.38 -5.04 -7.23
CA ILE A 30 -5.92 -3.90 -7.98
C ILE A 30 -4.84 -2.85 -7.99
N VAL A 31 -4.68 -2.12 -9.10
CA VAL A 31 -3.61 -1.13 -9.25
C VAL A 31 -4.18 0.29 -9.36
N ALA A 32 -3.59 1.23 -8.63
CA ALA A 32 -3.80 2.65 -8.80
C ALA A 32 -2.45 3.28 -9.13
N GLU A 33 -2.39 4.12 -10.15
CA GLU A 33 -1.13 4.68 -10.60
C GLU A 33 -0.79 6.04 -9.95
N ASP A 34 -1.69 6.60 -9.18
CA ASP A 34 -1.43 7.80 -8.41
C ASP A 34 -2.29 7.84 -7.15
N GLY A 35 -2.02 8.83 -6.29
CA GLY A 35 -2.70 8.93 -5.01
C GLY A 35 -4.18 9.25 -5.14
N LYS A 36 -4.55 10.06 -6.12
CA LYS A 36 -5.96 10.40 -6.34
C LYS A 36 -6.77 9.16 -6.71
N LYS A 37 -6.23 8.35 -7.62
CA LYS A 37 -6.86 7.10 -8.01
C LYS A 37 -6.93 6.11 -6.85
N ALA A 38 -5.90 6.12 -6.00
CA ALA A 38 -5.87 5.27 -4.81
C ALA A 38 -7.03 5.61 -3.87
N VAL A 39 -7.27 6.90 -3.64
CA VAL A 39 -8.40 7.34 -2.78
C VAL A 39 -9.72 6.87 -3.40
N GLU A 40 -9.92 7.07 -4.69
CA GLU A 40 -11.13 6.65 -5.39
C GLU A 40 -11.36 5.15 -5.29
N LEU A 41 -10.33 4.36 -5.59
CA LEU A 41 -10.45 2.90 -5.59
C LEU A 41 -10.60 2.32 -4.18
N SER A 42 -10.02 2.97 -3.17
CA SER A 42 -10.19 2.50 -1.79
C SER A 42 -11.64 2.59 -1.35
N VAL A 43 -12.38 3.58 -1.85
CA VAL A 43 -13.82 3.72 -1.58
C VAL A 43 -14.63 2.73 -2.43
N SER A 44 -14.38 2.69 -3.75
CA SER A 44 -15.23 1.94 -4.68
C SER A 44 -14.98 0.44 -4.66
N ARG A 45 -13.77 -0.01 -4.34
CA ARG A 45 -13.39 -1.42 -4.41
C ARG A 45 -13.17 -2.06 -3.05
N SER A 46 -13.16 -1.31 -1.99
CA SER A 46 -13.03 -1.79 -0.60
C SER A 46 -11.92 -2.85 -0.43
N PRO A 47 -10.67 -2.50 -0.72
CA PRO A 47 -9.58 -3.46 -0.56
C PRO A 47 -9.38 -3.85 0.90
N ASP A 48 -8.77 -5.02 1.11
CA ASP A 48 -8.46 -5.49 2.45
C ASP A 48 -7.18 -4.88 3.00
N LEU A 49 -6.29 -4.42 2.12
CA LEU A 49 -5.04 -3.78 2.48
C LEU A 49 -4.57 -2.92 1.30
N ILE A 50 -3.85 -1.84 1.60
CA ILE A 50 -3.27 -0.96 0.59
C ILE A 50 -1.75 -0.97 0.73
N ILE A 51 -1.04 -1.24 -0.38
CA ILE A 51 0.41 -1.04 -0.46
C ILE A 51 0.60 0.29 -1.17
N MET A 52 1.19 1.27 -0.48
CA MET A 52 1.26 2.64 -0.93
C MET A 52 2.68 3.09 -1.19
N ASP A 53 3.02 3.39 -2.45
CA ASP A 53 4.26 4.08 -2.76
C ASP A 53 4.09 5.53 -2.31
N ILE A 54 5.00 6.02 -1.48
CA ILE A 54 4.90 7.36 -0.92
C ILE A 54 5.48 8.45 -1.83
N SER A 55 6.11 8.07 -2.96
CA SER A 55 6.75 9.02 -3.89
C SER A 55 5.96 9.16 -5.19
N LEU A 56 4.67 9.47 -5.09
CA LEU A 56 3.78 9.54 -6.27
C LEU A 56 3.75 10.94 -6.88
N PRO A 57 3.54 11.06 -8.20
CA PRO A 57 3.66 12.34 -8.90
C PRO A 57 2.52 13.34 -8.69
N LYS A 58 1.26 12.91 -8.60
CA LYS A 58 0.11 13.84 -8.56
C LYS A 58 -0.35 14.16 -7.16
N MET A 59 -0.55 13.14 -6.38
CA MET A 59 -0.87 13.25 -4.96
C MET A 59 0.05 12.25 -4.30
N ASP A 60 0.93 12.70 -3.44
CA ASP A 60 1.90 11.79 -2.86
C ASP A 60 1.21 10.77 -1.94
N GLY A 61 1.95 9.70 -1.62
CA GLY A 61 1.39 8.61 -0.82
C GLY A 61 0.96 9.04 0.57
N LEU A 62 1.63 10.04 1.14
CA LEU A 62 1.29 10.54 2.48
C LEU A 62 -0.04 11.29 2.46
N GLU A 63 -0.26 12.11 1.44
CA GLU A 63 -1.55 12.81 1.26
C GLU A 63 -2.68 11.80 1.04
N ALA A 64 -2.43 10.80 0.20
CA ALA A 64 -3.42 9.77 -0.07
C ALA A 64 -3.76 8.99 1.19
N ALA A 65 -2.74 8.61 1.98
CA ALA A 65 -2.95 7.90 3.25
C ALA A 65 -3.79 8.73 4.22
N THR A 66 -3.51 10.03 4.31
CA THR A 66 -4.27 10.93 5.17
C THR A 66 -5.73 11.00 4.73
N SER A 67 -5.98 11.12 3.42
CA SER A 67 -7.34 11.14 2.87
C SER A 67 -8.10 9.86 3.15
N ILE A 68 -7.44 8.71 2.95
CA ILE A 68 -8.04 7.40 3.20
C ILE A 68 -8.39 7.25 4.68
N ARG A 69 -7.48 7.64 5.55
CA ARG A 69 -7.67 7.53 6.99
C ARG A 69 -8.76 8.47 7.51
N GLY A 70 -8.97 9.60 6.83
CA GLY A 70 -9.99 10.56 7.19
C GLY A 70 -11.41 10.23 6.73
N ASN A 71 -11.58 9.21 5.89
CA ASN A 71 -12.89 8.83 5.36
C ASN A 71 -13.45 7.65 6.17
N PRO A 72 -14.65 7.79 6.76
CA PRO A 72 -15.25 6.70 7.54
C PRO A 72 -15.37 5.37 6.81
N LYS A 73 -15.51 5.40 5.49
CA LYS A 73 -15.61 4.18 4.67
C LYS A 73 -14.29 3.42 4.54
N THR A 74 -13.16 4.12 4.68
CA THR A 74 -11.84 3.56 4.40
C THR A 74 -10.88 3.63 5.58
N LYS A 75 -11.26 4.29 6.66
CA LYS A 75 -10.35 4.56 7.80
C LYS A 75 -9.79 3.30 8.46
N ALA A 76 -10.46 2.17 8.33
CA ALA A 76 -10.02 0.92 8.95
C ALA A 76 -9.14 0.05 8.03
N ILE A 77 -8.95 0.45 6.76
CA ILE A 77 -8.13 -0.32 5.83
C ILE A 77 -6.64 -0.18 6.20
N PRO A 78 -5.92 -1.28 6.43
CA PRO A 78 -4.49 -1.20 6.73
C PRO A 78 -3.72 -0.64 5.55
N ILE A 79 -2.76 0.24 5.82
CA ILE A 79 -1.91 0.85 4.80
C ILE A 79 -0.45 0.50 5.08
N LEU A 80 0.19 -0.18 4.12
CA LEU A 80 1.61 -0.49 4.17
C LEU A 80 2.33 0.48 3.23
N ALA A 81 3.11 1.40 3.81
CA ALA A 81 3.89 2.33 3.01
C ALA A 81 5.13 1.65 2.45
N ALA A 82 5.43 1.88 1.17
CA ALA A 82 6.62 1.35 0.52
C ALA A 82 7.41 2.50 -0.10
N THR A 83 8.74 2.46 0.03
CA THR A 83 9.59 3.51 -0.51
C THR A 83 10.96 2.99 -0.93
N ALA A 84 11.50 3.53 -2.02
CA ALA A 84 12.87 3.29 -2.43
C ALA A 84 13.88 4.12 -1.62
N ARG A 85 13.40 5.11 -0.88
CA ARG A 85 14.24 6.01 -0.08
C ARG A 85 13.94 5.84 1.40
N ALA A 86 14.78 5.07 2.08
CA ALA A 86 14.64 4.81 3.51
C ALA A 86 15.47 5.83 4.30
N LEU A 87 15.04 7.09 4.28
CA LEU A 87 15.73 8.17 4.98
C LEU A 87 15.33 8.20 6.47
N PRO A 88 16.20 8.69 7.35
CA PRO A 88 15.83 8.85 8.75
C PRO A 88 14.58 9.72 8.89
N GLY A 89 13.63 9.27 9.70
CA GLY A 89 12.38 9.99 9.92
C GLY A 89 11.26 9.65 8.95
N ASP A 90 11.53 8.94 7.85
CA ASP A 90 10.49 8.58 6.87
C ASP A 90 9.42 7.67 7.46
N LYS A 91 9.83 6.71 8.28
CA LYS A 91 8.87 5.80 8.92
C LYS A 91 7.91 6.59 9.81
N GLU A 92 8.42 7.52 10.60
CA GLU A 92 7.60 8.36 11.47
C GLU A 92 6.62 9.21 10.68
N LYS A 93 7.06 9.78 9.56
CA LYS A 93 6.18 10.57 8.67
C LYS A 93 5.05 9.70 8.11
N CYS A 94 5.36 8.48 7.69
CA CYS A 94 4.34 7.55 7.19
C CYS A 94 3.32 7.23 8.27
N LEU A 95 3.77 6.92 9.47
CA LEU A 95 2.88 6.59 10.58
C LEU A 95 2.02 7.78 10.98
N GLN A 96 2.58 8.99 10.99
CA GLN A 96 1.83 10.21 11.29
C GLN A 96 0.77 10.51 10.24
N ALA A 97 1.03 10.16 8.98
CA ALA A 97 0.06 10.35 7.89
C ALA A 97 -1.06 9.32 7.91
N GLY A 98 -0.95 8.28 8.73
CA GLY A 98 -1.99 7.27 8.88
C GLY A 98 -1.63 5.89 8.34
N CYS A 99 -0.38 5.69 7.90
CA CYS A 99 0.08 4.36 7.51
C CYS A 99 0.27 3.48 8.75
N ASP A 100 0.02 2.18 8.58
CA ASP A 100 0.12 1.24 9.70
C ASP A 100 1.50 0.61 9.82
N ASP A 101 2.24 0.53 8.72
CA ASP A 101 3.58 -0.01 8.72
C ASP A 101 4.35 0.53 7.51
N TYR A 102 5.59 0.14 7.38
CA TYR A 102 6.53 0.70 6.41
C TYR A 102 7.48 -0.40 5.95
N ILE A 103 7.77 -0.43 4.64
CA ILE A 103 8.71 -1.39 4.08
C ILE A 103 9.61 -0.66 3.06
N ALA A 104 10.91 -0.94 3.11
CA ALA A 104 11.89 -0.32 2.21
C ALA A 104 12.09 -1.19 0.97
N LYS A 105 12.15 -0.56 -0.20
CA LYS A 105 12.48 -1.24 -1.46
C LYS A 105 14.02 -1.32 -1.60
N PRO A 106 14.56 -2.36 -2.20
CA PRO A 106 13.87 -3.58 -2.63
C PRO A 106 13.56 -4.49 -1.45
N PHE A 107 12.47 -5.23 -1.54
CA PHE A 107 12.09 -6.22 -0.54
C PHE A 107 11.90 -7.59 -1.20
N THR A 108 12.05 -8.65 -0.42
CA THR A 108 11.78 -10.00 -0.91
C THR A 108 10.28 -10.30 -0.80
N HIS A 109 9.83 -11.33 -1.50
CA HIS A 109 8.44 -11.77 -1.36
C HIS A 109 8.14 -12.25 0.06
N ARG A 110 9.14 -12.74 0.78
CA ARG A 110 8.99 -13.15 2.19
C ARG A 110 8.76 -11.95 3.09
N GLU A 111 9.52 -10.87 2.89
CA GLU A 111 9.35 -9.64 3.64
C GLU A 111 7.99 -9.01 3.37
N LEU A 112 7.60 -8.95 2.11
CA LEU A 112 6.29 -8.43 1.71
C LEU A 112 5.17 -9.27 2.31
N GLY A 113 5.25 -10.59 2.17
CA GLY A 113 4.24 -11.51 2.70
C GLY A 113 4.09 -11.41 4.20
N ALA A 114 5.21 -11.30 4.93
CA ALA A 114 5.18 -11.17 6.39
C ALA A 114 4.51 -9.86 6.81
N ALA A 115 4.82 -8.74 6.12
CA ALA A 115 4.21 -7.45 6.42
C ALA A 115 2.70 -7.47 6.17
N ILE A 116 2.28 -8.07 5.06
CA ILE A 116 0.86 -8.18 4.72
C ILE A 116 0.11 -9.01 5.75
N LYS A 117 0.64 -10.19 6.09
CA LYS A 117 0.00 -11.08 7.06
C LYS A 117 -0.14 -10.43 8.42
N LYS A 118 0.90 -9.69 8.84
CA LYS A 118 0.86 -8.97 10.11
C LYS A 118 -0.27 -7.94 10.13
N LEU A 119 -0.41 -7.16 9.05
CA LEU A 119 -1.43 -6.12 8.97
C LEU A 119 -2.83 -6.69 8.79
N LEU A 120 -2.97 -7.79 8.07
CA LEU A 120 -4.26 -8.49 7.92
C LEU A 120 -4.58 -9.36 9.11
N LYS A 121 -3.65 -9.50 10.06
CA LYS A 121 -3.79 -10.38 11.23
C LYS A 121 -3.99 -11.83 10.84
N GLU A 122 -3.33 -12.25 9.75
CA GLU A 122 -3.32 -13.64 9.31
C GLU A 122 -2.16 -14.41 9.95
N GLN A 123 -2.35 -15.71 10.09
CA GLN A 123 -1.33 -16.59 10.64
C GLN A 123 -0.53 -17.28 9.55
#